data_c59839c42ab002b4bc9188eddd1be556
#
_entry.id   c59839c42ab002b4bc9188eddd1be556
#
_cell.length_a   1.000
_cell.length_b   1.000
_cell.length_c   1.000
_cell.angle_alpha   90.00
_cell.angle_beta   90.00
_cell.angle_gamma   90.00
#
_symmetry.space_group_name_H-M   'P 1'
#
loop_
_entity.id
_entity.type
_entity.pdbx_description
1 polymer ?
#
loop_
_entity_poly.entity_id
_entity_poly.type
_entity_poly.pdbx_seq_one_letter_code
_entity_poly.pdbx_strand_id
1 'polypeptide(L)'
;AADCYRNAVGFDLQEKYVALCKSRLGQQQLFNSSKQLAICDDARSISEYLQPETVSLIVTSPPYANLLNRRRLNKSRRGDQRRNDQYLKIEQYSQENRDLGTLAIDDYTKEIAEIYRRLLPLLNPKALCVINVTDMWWENRRITIHVSLIEALRQVGYELRNIIIWDRTNIVNQIGIFGWPSNYITMGVTFEYLLDFWRPPHDVSSNGAPTS
;
A
#
# COMPACT_ATOMS: atom_id res chain seq x y z
N ALA A 1 -14.79 -8.07 2.32
CA ALA A 1 -15.48 -8.01 3.64
C ALA A 1 -16.93 -8.43 3.51
N ALA A 2 -17.69 -7.85 2.56
CA ALA A 2 -19.10 -8.19 2.38
C ALA A 2 -19.34 -9.71 2.26
N ASP A 3 -18.63 -10.37 1.34
CA ASP A 3 -18.77 -11.82 1.09
C ASP A 3 -18.41 -12.68 2.33
N CYS A 4 -17.68 -12.10 3.28
CA CYS A 4 -17.33 -12.74 4.54
C CYS A 4 -18.23 -12.29 5.70
N TYR A 5 -19.33 -11.59 5.41
CA TYR A 5 -20.27 -11.07 6.42
C TYR A 5 -19.60 -10.21 7.50
N ARG A 6 -18.60 -9.41 7.10
CA ARG A 6 -17.85 -8.51 7.98
C ARG A 6 -18.15 -7.06 7.67
N ASN A 7 -18.31 -6.23 8.71
CA ASN A 7 -18.37 -4.80 8.55
C ASN A 7 -17.04 -4.27 8.03
N ALA A 8 -17.08 -3.27 7.17
CA ALA A 8 -15.87 -2.64 6.65
C ALA A 8 -16.05 -1.13 6.45
N VAL A 9 -14.97 -0.41 6.64
CA VAL A 9 -14.84 1.01 6.33
C VAL A 9 -13.64 1.18 5.42
N GLY A 10 -13.81 1.87 4.31
CA GLY A 10 -12.74 2.22 3.37
C GLY A 10 -12.67 3.72 3.14
N PHE A 11 -11.46 4.23 2.99
CA PHE A 11 -11.18 5.65 2.72
C PHE A 11 -10.48 5.80 1.38
N ASP A 12 -10.86 6.81 0.63
CA ASP A 12 -10.16 7.27 -0.56
C ASP A 12 -10.31 8.79 -0.69
N LEU A 13 -9.25 9.49 -1.09
CA LEU A 13 -9.29 10.93 -1.32
C LEU A 13 -10.12 11.31 -2.54
N GLN A 14 -10.28 10.39 -3.50
CA GLN A 14 -10.94 10.68 -4.77
C GLN A 14 -12.39 10.23 -4.77
N GLU A 15 -13.29 11.18 -4.89
CA GLU A 15 -14.74 10.93 -4.92
C GLU A 15 -15.14 9.93 -6.01
N LYS A 16 -14.47 9.95 -7.17
CA LYS A 16 -14.74 9.00 -8.28
C LYS A 16 -14.57 7.54 -7.86
N TYR A 17 -13.54 7.23 -7.03
CA TYR A 17 -13.31 5.87 -6.55
C TYR A 17 -14.27 5.50 -5.43
N VAL A 18 -14.59 6.45 -4.56
CA VAL A 18 -15.63 6.25 -3.53
C VAL A 18 -16.99 5.98 -4.16
N ALA A 19 -17.38 6.75 -5.20
CA ALA A 19 -18.62 6.54 -5.93
C ALA A 19 -18.65 5.16 -6.61
N LEU A 20 -17.55 4.73 -7.25
CA LEU A 20 -17.41 3.40 -7.83
C LEU A 20 -17.54 2.30 -6.77
N CYS A 21 -16.91 2.49 -5.62
CA CYS A 21 -17.01 1.56 -4.50
C CYS A 21 -18.47 1.44 -4.02
N LYS A 22 -19.14 2.56 -3.78
CA LYS A 22 -20.55 2.60 -3.36
C LYS A 22 -21.48 1.90 -4.39
N SER A 23 -21.25 2.13 -5.69
CA SER A 23 -22.02 1.46 -6.75
C SER A 23 -21.88 -0.06 -6.71
N ARG A 24 -20.65 -0.57 -6.50
CA ARG A 24 -20.39 -2.02 -6.39
C ARG A 24 -21.00 -2.62 -5.12
N LEU A 25 -20.92 -1.90 -4.01
CA LEU A 25 -21.49 -2.33 -2.74
C LEU A 25 -23.02 -2.37 -2.77
N GLY A 26 -23.67 -1.41 -3.43
CA GLY A 26 -25.13 -1.36 -3.56
C GLY A 26 -25.71 -2.59 -4.25
N GLN A 27 -24.96 -3.23 -5.16
CA GLN A 27 -25.38 -4.47 -5.83
C GLN A 27 -25.32 -5.69 -4.89
N GLN A 28 -24.50 -5.68 -3.86
CA GLN A 28 -24.30 -6.81 -2.93
C GLN A 28 -25.17 -6.74 -1.68
N GLN A 29 -25.71 -5.56 -1.34
CA GLN A 29 -26.44 -5.35 -0.08
C GLN A 29 -27.81 -6.04 0.00
N LEU A 30 -28.38 -6.51 -1.10
CA LEU A 30 -29.70 -7.14 -1.11
C LEU A 30 -29.78 -8.43 -0.27
N PHE A 31 -28.66 -9.06 0.07
CA PHE A 31 -28.61 -10.33 0.78
C PHE A 31 -27.63 -10.36 1.96
N ASN A 32 -27.04 -9.22 2.33
CA ASN A 32 -25.96 -9.18 3.32
C ASN A 32 -26.26 -8.18 4.45
N SER A 33 -26.25 -8.67 5.70
CA SER A 33 -26.49 -7.85 6.89
C SER A 33 -25.26 -7.04 7.35
N SER A 34 -24.09 -7.23 6.73
CA SER A 34 -22.88 -6.48 7.11
C SER A 34 -22.89 -5.05 6.57
N LYS A 35 -22.41 -4.14 7.40
CA LYS A 35 -22.31 -2.72 7.04
C LYS A 35 -21.01 -2.45 6.27
N GLN A 36 -21.15 -1.88 5.07
CA GLN A 36 -20.04 -1.47 4.24
C GLN A 36 -20.09 0.06 4.07
N LEU A 37 -19.02 0.75 4.41
CA LEU A 37 -18.94 2.21 4.33
C LEU A 37 -17.73 2.62 3.50
N ALA A 38 -17.96 3.42 2.47
CA ALA A 38 -16.90 4.06 1.68
C ALA A 38 -16.97 5.57 1.91
N ILE A 39 -15.89 6.15 2.39
CA ILE A 39 -15.76 7.53 2.83
C ILE A 39 -14.79 8.26 1.90
N CYS A 40 -15.20 9.43 1.40
CA CYS A 40 -14.33 10.32 0.65
C CYS A 40 -13.65 11.26 1.64
N ASP A 41 -12.52 10.85 2.17
CA ASP A 41 -11.73 11.63 3.11
C ASP A 41 -10.29 11.13 3.21
N ASP A 42 -9.46 11.91 3.88
CA ASP A 42 -8.07 11.58 4.17
C ASP A 42 -8.00 10.47 5.25
N ALA A 43 -7.16 9.47 5.01
CA ALA A 43 -6.92 8.41 6.00
C ALA A 43 -6.37 8.94 7.34
N ARG A 44 -5.85 10.17 7.38
CA ARG A 44 -5.43 10.84 8.62
C ARG A 44 -6.60 11.17 9.55
N SER A 45 -7.81 11.30 9.00
CA SER A 45 -9.05 11.57 9.76
C SER A 45 -9.73 10.32 10.32
N ILE A 46 -9.17 9.14 10.11
CA ILE A 46 -9.83 7.86 10.40
C ILE A 46 -10.30 7.73 11.86
N SER A 47 -9.60 8.34 12.81
CA SER A 47 -9.97 8.36 14.23
C SER A 47 -11.26 9.14 14.53
N GLU A 48 -11.74 9.95 13.59
CA GLU A 48 -13.02 10.66 13.73
C GLU A 48 -14.22 9.77 13.42
N TYR A 49 -13.98 8.66 12.71
CA TYR A 49 -15.00 7.74 12.20
C TYR A 49 -15.08 6.43 12.98
N LEU A 50 -14.02 6.06 13.68
CA LEU A 50 -13.90 4.76 14.35
C LEU A 50 -13.58 4.93 15.83
N GLN A 51 -14.15 4.07 16.64
CA GLN A 51 -13.87 4.02 18.06
C GLN A 51 -12.60 3.21 18.35
N PRO A 52 -11.93 3.47 19.49
CA PRO A 52 -10.81 2.63 19.94
C PRO A 52 -11.18 1.17 20.01
N GLU A 53 -10.24 0.30 19.68
CA GLU A 53 -10.34 -1.16 19.79
C GLU A 53 -11.57 -1.78 19.08
N THR A 54 -11.93 -1.25 17.91
CA THR A 54 -13.04 -1.79 17.10
C THR A 54 -12.58 -2.46 15.81
N VAL A 55 -11.30 -2.27 15.40
CA VAL A 55 -10.77 -2.76 14.14
C VAL A 55 -9.98 -4.06 14.37
N SER A 56 -10.37 -5.12 13.69
CA SER A 56 -9.70 -6.43 13.79
C SER A 56 -8.74 -6.70 12.62
N LEU A 57 -8.90 -5.99 11.51
CA LEU A 57 -8.07 -6.18 10.31
C LEU A 57 -7.97 -4.89 9.50
N ILE A 58 -6.76 -4.52 9.13
CA ILE A 58 -6.48 -3.52 8.10
C ILE A 58 -5.92 -4.26 6.88
N VAL A 59 -6.42 -3.94 5.68
CA VAL A 59 -5.84 -4.38 4.40
C VAL A 59 -5.76 -3.17 3.50
N THR A 60 -4.57 -2.86 2.99
CA THR A 60 -4.37 -1.71 2.12
C THR A 60 -3.20 -1.89 1.16
N SER A 61 -3.25 -1.14 0.06
CA SER A 61 -2.13 -0.93 -0.85
C SER A 61 -1.94 0.59 -0.98
N PRO A 62 -1.11 1.21 -0.15
CA PRO A 62 -0.89 2.65 -0.20
C PRO A 62 -0.21 3.07 -1.50
N PRO A 63 -0.32 4.34 -1.93
CA PRO A 63 0.43 4.84 -3.07
C PRO A 63 1.94 4.71 -2.83
N TYR A 64 2.71 4.60 -3.89
CA TYR A 64 4.16 4.39 -3.82
C TYR A 64 4.93 5.72 -3.84
N ALA A 65 4.64 6.65 -2.94
CA ALA A 65 5.18 7.99 -2.95
C ALA A 65 5.04 8.64 -4.35
N ASN A 66 5.88 9.59 -4.72
CA ASN A 66 5.88 10.21 -6.05
C ASN A 66 6.54 9.35 -7.15
N LEU A 67 6.79 8.07 -6.88
CA LEU A 67 7.52 7.19 -7.80
C LEU A 67 6.76 6.90 -9.10
N LEU A 68 5.45 7.12 -9.16
CA LEU A 68 4.65 7.05 -10.38
C LEU A 68 4.66 8.35 -11.20
N ASN A 69 5.01 9.47 -10.61
CA ASN A 69 5.08 10.78 -11.27
C ASN A 69 6.28 10.93 -12.21
N ARG A 70 6.92 9.85 -12.55
CA ARG A 70 8.04 9.82 -13.48
C ARG A 70 7.64 10.33 -14.85
N ARG A 71 8.40 11.27 -15.38
CA ARG A 71 8.52 11.43 -16.83
C ARG A 71 9.23 10.20 -17.39
N ARG A 72 8.49 9.26 -17.94
CA ARG A 72 9.05 8.05 -18.57
C ARG A 72 9.67 8.44 -19.90
N LEU A 73 10.97 8.75 -19.89
CA LEU A 73 11.73 9.00 -21.10
C LEU A 73 11.97 7.68 -21.82
N ASN A 74 11.44 7.58 -23.04
CA ASN A 74 11.79 6.50 -23.94
C ASN A 74 13.19 6.72 -24.51
N LYS A 75 14.17 6.01 -23.96
CA LYS A 75 15.55 6.00 -24.50
C LYS A 75 15.77 4.94 -25.57
N SER A 76 14.72 4.27 -26.06
CA SER A 76 14.87 3.35 -27.18
C SER A 76 15.22 4.12 -28.44
N ARG A 77 16.35 3.77 -29.09
CA ARG A 77 16.77 4.31 -30.38
C ARG A 77 15.80 3.97 -31.53
N ARG A 78 14.89 3.01 -31.31
CA ARG A 78 13.86 2.58 -32.28
C ARG A 78 12.50 2.94 -31.71
N GLY A 79 12.08 4.19 -31.88
CA GLY A 79 10.84 4.77 -31.36
C GLY A 79 9.55 4.07 -31.81
N ASP A 80 9.60 3.32 -32.89
CA ASP A 80 8.51 2.65 -33.59
C ASP A 80 8.22 1.21 -33.11
N GLN A 81 9.07 0.63 -32.27
CA GLN A 81 8.90 -0.74 -31.75
C GLN A 81 8.17 -0.85 -30.41
N ARG A 82 7.53 0.20 -29.92
CA ARG A 82 6.75 0.12 -28.68
C ARG A 82 5.39 -0.46 -28.93
N ARG A 83 5.18 -1.68 -28.50
CA ARG A 83 3.89 -2.38 -28.55
C ARG A 83 2.81 -1.83 -27.62
N ASN A 84 3.11 -0.85 -26.75
CA ASN A 84 2.13 -0.43 -25.74
C ASN A 84 2.33 1.03 -25.30
N ASP A 85 1.56 1.95 -25.88
CA ASP A 85 1.49 3.36 -25.48
C ASP A 85 0.73 3.56 -24.14
N GLN A 86 0.17 2.51 -23.57
CA GLN A 86 -0.55 2.58 -22.29
C GLN A 86 0.33 3.04 -21.12
N TYR A 87 1.65 2.83 -21.20
CA TYR A 87 2.60 3.36 -20.21
C TYR A 87 2.68 4.88 -20.16
N LEU A 88 2.27 5.57 -21.22
CA LEU A 88 2.22 7.03 -21.28
C LEU A 88 0.96 7.60 -20.63
N LYS A 89 -0.05 6.74 -20.37
CA LYS A 89 -1.36 7.09 -19.84
C LYS A 89 -1.52 6.76 -18.34
N ILE A 90 -0.45 6.43 -17.63
CA ILE A 90 -0.55 6.27 -16.18
C ILE A 90 -0.76 7.66 -15.61
N GLU A 91 -2.00 7.94 -15.27
CA GLU A 91 -2.37 9.13 -14.52
C GLU A 91 -1.74 9.05 -13.12
N GLN A 92 -1.29 10.20 -12.63
CA GLN A 92 -0.92 10.37 -11.23
C GLN A 92 -2.13 10.02 -10.36
N TYR A 93 -1.90 9.58 -9.14
CA TYR A 93 -2.98 9.29 -8.20
C TYR A 93 -3.89 10.51 -8.03
N SER A 94 -3.33 11.67 -7.69
CA SER A 94 -3.97 12.97 -7.73
C SER A 94 -2.92 14.10 -7.77
N GLN A 95 -3.37 15.34 -7.84
CA GLN A 95 -2.53 16.54 -7.69
C GLN A 95 -2.78 17.23 -6.34
N GLU A 96 -3.53 16.60 -5.46
CA GLU A 96 -3.79 17.16 -4.13
C GLU A 96 -2.56 17.06 -3.23
N ASN A 97 -2.24 18.14 -2.52
CA ASN A 97 -1.09 18.18 -1.60
C ASN A 97 -1.21 17.15 -0.45
N ARG A 98 -2.42 16.66 -0.16
CA ARG A 98 -2.69 15.63 0.85
C ARG A 98 -2.41 14.22 0.37
N ASP A 99 -2.27 14.02 -0.95
CA ASP A 99 -2.05 12.71 -1.52
C ASP A 99 -0.63 12.24 -1.25
N LEU A 100 -0.51 11.11 -0.58
CA LEU A 100 0.78 10.45 -0.31
C LEU A 100 1.55 10.14 -1.60
N GLY A 101 0.84 9.96 -2.71
CA GLY A 101 1.41 9.73 -4.04
C GLY A 101 2.13 10.94 -4.64
N THR A 102 2.11 12.10 -4.00
CA THR A 102 2.85 13.31 -4.41
C THR A 102 4.14 13.52 -3.63
N LEU A 103 4.33 12.82 -2.51
CA LEU A 103 5.42 13.04 -1.58
C LEU A 103 6.73 12.39 -2.03
N ALA A 104 7.86 13.01 -1.70
CA ALA A 104 9.16 12.36 -1.75
C ALA A 104 9.21 11.16 -0.78
N ILE A 105 10.09 10.19 -1.05
CA ILE A 105 10.08 8.91 -0.31
C ILE A 105 10.28 9.07 1.20
N ASP A 106 11.12 10.00 1.63
CA ASP A 106 11.39 10.22 3.05
C ASP A 106 10.19 10.85 3.77
N ASP A 107 9.51 11.80 3.13
CA ASP A 107 8.31 12.44 3.67
C ASP A 107 7.12 11.48 3.62
N TYR A 108 7.00 10.69 2.55
CA TYR A 108 6.04 9.60 2.45
C TYR A 108 6.15 8.63 3.62
N THR A 109 7.37 8.20 3.96
CA THR A 109 7.58 7.25 5.06
C THR A 109 7.16 7.83 6.41
N LYS A 110 7.44 9.12 6.65
CA LYS A 110 7.01 9.83 7.88
C LYS A 110 5.48 9.92 7.96
N GLU A 111 4.84 10.32 6.85
CA GLU A 111 3.38 10.47 6.79
C GLU A 111 2.66 9.13 6.95
N ILE A 112 3.18 8.07 6.34
CA ILE A 112 2.67 6.71 6.57
C ILE A 112 2.79 6.33 8.05
N ALA A 113 3.94 6.55 8.67
CA ALA A 113 4.11 6.27 10.09
C ALA A 113 3.10 7.03 10.96
N GLU A 114 2.81 8.29 10.62
CA GLU A 114 1.82 9.10 11.35
C GLU A 114 0.40 8.57 11.19
N ILE A 115 0.00 8.16 9.99
CA ILE A 115 -1.30 7.51 9.75
C ILE A 115 -1.41 6.25 10.60
N TYR A 116 -0.42 5.40 10.58
CA TYR A 116 -0.45 4.14 11.34
C TYR A 116 -0.36 4.36 12.85
N ARG A 117 0.26 5.44 13.31
CA ARG A 117 0.23 5.83 14.73
C ARG A 117 -1.20 6.18 15.18
N ARG A 118 -1.99 6.85 14.34
CA ARG A 118 -3.41 7.14 14.61
C ARG A 118 -4.30 5.91 14.51
N LEU A 119 -3.93 4.95 13.66
CA LEU A 119 -4.64 3.69 13.50
C LEU A 119 -4.42 2.72 14.66
N LEU A 120 -3.24 2.73 15.28
CA LEU A 120 -2.86 1.76 16.29
C LEU A 120 -3.86 1.65 17.47
N PRO A 121 -4.34 2.76 18.08
CA PRO A 121 -5.32 2.67 19.17
C PRO A 121 -6.70 2.16 18.72
N LEU A 122 -7.02 2.23 17.42
CA LEU A 122 -8.29 1.76 16.88
C LEU A 122 -8.31 0.23 16.67
N LEU A 123 -7.15 -0.40 16.60
CA LEU A 123 -7.01 -1.84 16.44
C LEU A 123 -7.30 -2.57 17.75
N ASN A 124 -8.01 -3.68 17.66
CA ASN A 124 -8.08 -4.64 18.77
C ASN A 124 -6.68 -5.19 19.11
N PRO A 125 -6.41 -5.58 20.36
CA PRO A 125 -5.23 -6.39 20.66
C PRO A 125 -5.17 -7.63 19.77
N LYS A 126 -4.00 -7.91 19.21
CA LYS A 126 -3.75 -8.97 18.21
C LYS A 126 -4.42 -8.77 16.84
N ALA A 127 -5.02 -7.61 16.57
CA ALA A 127 -5.52 -7.28 15.23
C ALA A 127 -4.38 -7.27 14.20
N LEU A 128 -4.72 -7.62 12.98
CA LEU A 128 -3.78 -7.74 11.87
C LEU A 128 -3.79 -6.47 11.01
N CYS A 129 -2.63 -6.17 10.43
CA CYS A 129 -2.49 -5.11 9.44
C CYS A 129 -1.66 -5.62 8.27
N VAL A 130 -2.30 -5.82 7.13
CA VAL A 130 -1.67 -6.34 5.91
C VAL A 130 -1.50 -5.21 4.90
N ILE A 131 -0.26 -4.95 4.52
CA ILE A 131 0.10 -3.88 3.59
C ILE A 131 0.71 -4.50 2.34
N ASN A 132 0.07 -4.25 1.19
CA ASN A 132 0.59 -4.67 -0.10
C ASN A 132 1.47 -3.58 -0.69
N VAL A 133 2.74 -3.90 -0.94
CA VAL A 133 3.72 -2.97 -1.53
C VAL A 133 4.68 -3.67 -2.46
N THR A 134 5.32 -2.91 -3.33
CA THR A 134 6.43 -3.39 -4.15
C THR A 134 7.59 -2.41 -4.13
N ASP A 135 8.79 -2.92 -4.35
CA ASP A 135 9.97 -2.09 -4.54
C ASP A 135 10.00 -1.50 -5.94
N MET A 136 10.59 -0.34 -6.06
CA MET A 136 10.67 0.37 -7.33
C MET A 136 12.09 0.74 -7.70
N TRP A 137 12.34 0.81 -9.00
CA TRP A 137 13.58 1.33 -9.54
C TRP A 137 13.44 2.82 -9.80
N TRP A 138 14.29 3.63 -9.16
CA TRP A 138 14.27 5.09 -9.26
C TRP A 138 15.70 5.64 -9.34
N GLU A 139 15.97 6.52 -10.29
CA GLU A 139 17.26 7.20 -10.44
C GLU A 139 18.48 6.25 -10.34
N ASN A 140 18.44 5.16 -11.10
CA ASN A 140 19.47 4.12 -11.15
C ASN A 140 19.72 3.37 -9.83
N ARG A 141 18.76 3.37 -8.91
CA ARG A 141 18.80 2.59 -7.68
C ARG A 141 17.48 1.90 -7.39
N ARG A 142 17.53 0.83 -6.64
CA ARG A 142 16.35 0.18 -6.08
C ARG A 142 15.91 0.94 -4.83
N ILE A 143 14.65 1.37 -4.81
CA ILE A 143 14.01 1.91 -3.61
C ILE A 143 13.26 0.75 -2.94
N THR A 144 13.72 0.40 -1.75
CA THR A 144 13.17 -0.72 -0.96
C THR A 144 12.06 -0.22 -0.04
N ILE A 145 10.88 0.05 -0.62
CA ILE A 145 9.73 0.60 0.09
C ILE A 145 9.32 -0.32 1.24
N HIS A 146 9.36 -1.64 1.01
CA HIS A 146 8.98 -2.62 2.04
C HIS A 146 9.86 -2.50 3.30
N VAL A 147 11.17 -2.29 3.16
CA VAL A 147 12.08 -2.10 4.30
C VAL A 147 11.72 -0.83 5.07
N SER A 148 11.58 0.30 4.36
CA SER A 148 11.24 1.58 4.99
C SER A 148 9.91 1.51 5.76
N LEU A 149 8.91 0.81 5.23
CA LEU A 149 7.63 0.63 5.91
C LEU A 149 7.74 -0.29 7.13
N ILE A 150 8.52 -1.37 7.04
CA ILE A 150 8.76 -2.25 8.19
C ILE A 150 9.39 -1.46 9.34
N GLU A 151 10.42 -0.69 9.07
CA GLU A 151 11.09 0.13 10.07
C GLU A 151 10.17 1.19 10.68
N ALA A 152 9.43 1.91 9.82
CA ALA A 152 8.50 2.94 10.24
C ALA A 152 7.37 2.40 11.14
N LEU A 153 6.74 1.28 10.76
CA LEU A 153 5.66 0.70 11.53
C LEU A 153 6.14 0.09 12.85
N ARG A 154 7.32 -0.51 12.88
CA ARG A 154 7.91 -1.02 14.12
C ARG A 154 8.17 0.11 15.13
N GLN A 155 8.63 1.27 14.68
CA GLN A 155 8.81 2.46 15.53
C GLN A 155 7.48 2.99 16.10
N VAL A 156 6.38 2.75 15.41
CA VAL A 156 5.02 3.13 15.86
C VAL A 156 4.46 2.15 16.90
N GLY A 157 4.92 0.90 16.91
CA GLY A 157 4.47 -0.12 17.84
C GLY A 157 3.77 -1.32 17.19
N TYR A 158 3.83 -1.44 15.85
CA TYR A 158 3.43 -2.67 15.17
C TYR A 158 4.57 -3.68 15.19
N GLU A 159 4.24 -4.96 15.24
CA GLU A 159 5.21 -6.04 15.06
C GLU A 159 4.99 -6.74 13.73
N LEU A 160 6.06 -6.93 12.96
CA LEU A 160 6.04 -7.71 11.73
C LEU A 160 5.99 -9.20 12.08
N ARG A 161 4.99 -9.91 11.55
CA ARG A 161 4.84 -11.36 11.70
C ARG A 161 5.36 -12.12 10.50
N ASN A 162 4.95 -11.70 9.30
CA ASN A 162 5.28 -12.40 8.07
C ASN A 162 5.56 -11.43 6.94
N ILE A 163 6.40 -11.87 6.00
CA ILE A 163 6.54 -11.29 4.68
C ILE A 163 6.07 -12.35 3.68
N ILE A 164 4.94 -12.10 3.04
CA ILE A 164 4.36 -12.99 2.06
C ILE A 164 4.70 -12.46 0.66
N ILE A 165 5.21 -13.32 -0.20
CA ILE A 165 5.49 -12.98 -1.59
C ILE A 165 4.25 -13.31 -2.42
N TRP A 166 3.63 -12.28 -2.98
CA TRP A 166 2.55 -12.45 -3.93
C TRP A 166 3.12 -12.50 -5.35
N ASP A 167 3.24 -13.70 -5.89
CA ASP A 167 3.69 -13.90 -7.26
C ASP A 167 2.62 -13.41 -8.25
N ARG A 168 3.03 -12.54 -9.15
CA ARG A 168 2.19 -11.93 -10.21
C ARG A 168 2.59 -12.38 -11.61
N THR A 169 3.34 -13.45 -11.75
CA THR A 169 3.79 -13.96 -13.07
C THR A 169 2.63 -14.25 -14.00
N ASN A 170 1.48 -14.66 -13.47
CA ASN A 170 0.26 -14.89 -14.26
C ASN A 170 -0.42 -13.58 -14.75
N ILE A 171 -0.08 -12.43 -14.17
CA ILE A 171 -0.67 -11.11 -14.49
C ILE A 171 0.31 -10.33 -15.38
N VAL A 172 1.60 -10.53 -15.20
CA VAL A 172 2.66 -9.86 -15.94
C VAL A 172 3.15 -10.79 -17.05
N ASN A 173 2.73 -10.52 -18.27
CA ASN A 173 3.00 -11.38 -19.43
C ASN A 173 4.48 -11.55 -19.80
N GLN A 174 5.39 -10.72 -19.29
CA GLN A 174 6.83 -10.84 -19.57
C GLN A 174 7.66 -10.24 -18.43
N ILE A 175 8.69 -10.97 -18.02
CA ILE A 175 9.74 -10.43 -17.15
C ILE A 175 10.56 -9.44 -17.97
N GLY A 176 10.50 -8.17 -17.60
CA GLY A 176 11.31 -7.13 -18.24
C GLY A 176 12.77 -7.26 -17.81
N ILE A 177 13.67 -7.28 -18.79
CA ILE A 177 15.10 -7.12 -18.56
C ILE A 177 15.47 -5.72 -19.03
N PHE A 178 16.08 -4.93 -18.15
CA PHE A 178 16.40 -3.54 -18.40
C PHE A 178 17.91 -3.30 -18.21
N GLY A 179 18.47 -2.39 -19.00
CA GLY A 179 19.87 -2.00 -18.93
C GLY A 179 20.67 -2.46 -20.14
N TRP A 180 21.97 -2.26 -20.05
CA TRP A 180 22.95 -2.63 -21.09
C TRP A 180 24.02 -3.54 -20.47
N PRO A 181 24.45 -4.59 -21.16
CA PRO A 181 25.45 -5.52 -20.63
C PRO A 181 26.75 -4.84 -20.20
N SER A 182 27.10 -3.71 -20.84
CA SER A 182 28.31 -2.96 -20.50
C SER A 182 28.20 -2.12 -19.22
N ASN A 183 26.99 -1.83 -18.74
CA ASN A 183 26.77 -0.97 -17.58
C ASN A 183 26.12 -1.72 -16.42
N TYR A 184 24.91 -2.21 -16.64
CA TYR A 184 24.12 -2.96 -15.65
C TYR A 184 22.98 -3.72 -16.35
N ILE A 185 22.54 -4.79 -15.73
CA ILE A 185 21.32 -5.50 -16.10
C ILE A 185 20.41 -5.52 -14.87
N THR A 186 19.17 -5.10 -15.03
CA THR A 186 18.13 -5.17 -14.00
C THR A 186 16.95 -5.98 -14.52
N MET A 187 16.48 -6.91 -13.72
CA MET A 187 15.25 -7.65 -14.00
C MET A 187 14.04 -6.91 -13.41
N GLY A 188 12.93 -6.94 -14.15
CA GLY A 188 11.65 -6.44 -13.67
C GLY A 188 11.15 -7.28 -12.49
N VAL A 189 10.41 -6.64 -11.59
CA VAL A 189 9.78 -7.30 -10.45
C VAL A 189 8.46 -7.91 -10.91
N THR A 190 8.26 -9.19 -10.64
CA THR A 190 7.03 -9.94 -10.95
C THR A 190 6.23 -10.31 -9.71
N PHE A 191 6.58 -9.78 -8.58
CA PHE A 191 5.93 -10.04 -7.30
C PHE A 191 5.70 -8.75 -6.51
N GLU A 192 4.85 -8.85 -5.52
CA GLU A 192 4.63 -7.82 -4.51
C GLU A 192 4.79 -8.43 -3.12
N TYR A 193 5.05 -7.59 -2.14
CA TYR A 193 5.14 -8.00 -0.75
C TYR A 193 3.79 -7.75 -0.08
N LEU A 194 3.29 -8.75 0.65
CA LEU A 194 2.25 -8.56 1.64
C LEU A 194 2.93 -8.57 3.00
N LEU A 195 3.07 -7.41 3.59
CA LEU A 195 3.67 -7.22 4.91
C LEU A 195 2.57 -7.44 5.96
N ASP A 196 2.67 -8.53 6.71
CA ASP A 196 1.70 -8.91 7.73
C ASP A 196 2.20 -8.46 9.10
N PHE A 197 1.62 -7.40 9.61
CA PHE A 197 1.85 -6.86 10.94
C PHE A 197 0.70 -7.20 11.87
N TRP A 198 0.95 -7.07 13.16
CA TRP A 198 -0.07 -7.12 14.18
C TRP A 198 0.13 -6.03 15.24
N ARG A 199 -0.96 -5.70 15.94
CA ARG A 199 -0.88 -4.95 17.18
C ARG A 199 -0.54 -5.92 18.31
N PRO A 200 0.63 -5.81 18.99
CA PRO A 200 0.93 -6.66 20.14
C PRO A 200 -0.07 -6.43 21.26
N PRO A 201 -0.37 -7.46 22.08
CA PRO A 201 -1.16 -7.26 23.29
C PRO A 201 -0.41 -6.37 24.28
N HIS A 202 -1.12 -5.62 25.11
CA HIS A 202 -0.55 -4.65 26.05
C HIS A 202 0.42 -5.25 27.09
N ASP A 203 0.46 -6.58 27.25
CA ASP A 203 1.22 -7.27 28.28
C ASP A 203 2.58 -7.86 27.86
N VAL A 204 3.07 -7.53 26.68
CA VAL A 204 4.46 -7.90 26.32
C VAL A 204 5.42 -6.81 26.82
N SER A 205 5.44 -6.59 28.12
CA SER A 205 6.57 -5.91 28.75
C SER A 205 7.82 -6.76 28.54
N SER A 206 8.75 -6.25 27.74
CA SER A 206 10.21 -6.44 27.80
C SER A 206 10.72 -7.69 28.56
N ASN A 207 10.45 -8.89 28.07
CA ASN A 207 11.19 -10.06 28.51
C ASN A 207 11.68 -10.82 27.27
N GLY A 208 12.99 -10.65 27.00
CA GLY A 208 13.72 -11.52 26.10
C GLY A 208 14.19 -10.88 24.81
N ALA A 209 15.15 -9.97 24.90
CA ALA A 209 16.14 -9.92 23.83
C ALA A 209 16.82 -11.29 23.78
N PRO A 210 16.94 -11.95 22.62
CA PRO A 210 17.78 -13.16 22.53
C PRO A 210 19.21 -12.74 22.87
N THR A 211 19.73 -13.24 23.98
CA THR A 211 21.15 -13.18 24.26
C THR A 211 21.87 -13.98 23.19
N SER A 212 22.79 -13.33 22.55
CA SER A 212 23.73 -13.82 21.51
C SER A 212 24.34 -15.16 21.83
#